data_662fc825f71a2e56744b86d5c1d8488b
#
_entry.id   662fc825f71a2e56744b86d5c1d8488b
#
_cell.length_a   1.000
_cell.length_b   1.000
_cell.length_c   1.000
_cell.angle_alpha   90.00
_cell.angle_beta   90.00
_cell.angle_gamma   90.00
#
_symmetry.space_group_name_H-M   'P 1'
#
loop_
_entity.id
_entity.type
_entity.pdbx_description
1 polymer ?
#
loop_
_entity_poly.entity_id
_entity_poly.type
_entity_poly.pdbx_seq_one_letter_code
_entity_poly.pdbx_strand_id
1 'polypeptide(L)'
;MLFLHGILGTRANWRGIARRFVEARPRWGAILVDLREHGDSLGLSGPHTVRAAAADLTELEGSLALPIGGALGHSFGGKVVLEWLRSRQGQLTEAWTIDSSPSPIGATRDTSATAEVIRTLEALPRHWASGEAFIAAMVEAGQPPAIAQWLAMNLRRTDGGERTFGPDLGVIRDLIDDYANADSWDVLEALPEGCTLDLVIGGRSEVFSASDRERVGQLANRNSNISVHLIERAGHWVHVDAADALLALLTSPRSPQR
;
A
#
# COMPACT_ATOMS: atom_id res chain seq x y z
N MET A 1 8.44 6.18 -10.96
CA MET A 1 7.50 6.07 -9.82
C MET A 1 7.25 4.61 -9.51
N LEU A 2 7.56 4.17 -8.28
CA LEU A 2 7.11 2.87 -7.77
C LEU A 2 5.66 2.98 -7.29
N PHE A 3 4.87 1.92 -7.51
CA PHE A 3 3.49 1.81 -7.02
C PHE A 3 3.38 0.56 -6.14
N LEU A 4 3.16 0.77 -4.83
CA LEU A 4 3.12 -0.27 -3.81
C LEU A 4 1.68 -0.49 -3.32
N HIS A 5 1.23 -1.73 -3.37
CA HIS A 5 -0.11 -2.11 -2.90
C HIS A 5 -0.18 -2.24 -1.37
N GLY A 6 -1.39 -2.35 -0.82
CA GLY A 6 -1.65 -2.67 0.57
C GLY A 6 -1.55 -4.17 0.86
N ILE A 7 -1.68 -4.54 2.14
CA ILE A 7 -1.69 -5.95 2.57
C ILE A 7 -2.75 -6.74 1.78
N LEU A 8 -2.46 -7.98 1.42
CA LEU A 8 -3.28 -8.86 0.57
C LEU A 8 -3.58 -8.31 -0.84
N GLY A 9 -2.95 -7.18 -1.24
CA GLY A 9 -3.02 -6.65 -2.59
C GLY A 9 -2.02 -7.30 -3.54
N THR A 10 -2.00 -6.81 -4.77
CA THR A 10 -1.00 -7.15 -5.79
C THR A 10 -0.67 -5.91 -6.62
N ARG A 11 0.42 -5.96 -7.37
CA ARG A 11 0.78 -4.90 -8.34
C ARG A 11 -0.35 -4.55 -9.30
N ALA A 12 -1.25 -5.49 -9.59
CA ALA A 12 -2.37 -5.29 -10.51
C ALA A 12 -3.38 -4.25 -10.01
N ASN A 13 -3.45 -3.99 -8.69
CA ASN A 13 -4.32 -2.97 -8.12
C ASN A 13 -4.04 -1.56 -8.69
N TRP A 14 -2.79 -1.30 -9.07
CA TRP A 14 -2.36 0.00 -9.57
C TRP A 14 -2.39 0.14 -11.10
N ARG A 15 -2.67 -0.94 -11.84
CA ARG A 15 -2.52 -0.97 -13.30
C ARG A 15 -3.28 0.15 -14.02
N GLY A 16 -4.52 0.41 -13.60
CA GLY A 16 -5.36 1.47 -14.20
C GLY A 16 -4.84 2.87 -13.93
N ILE A 17 -4.49 3.16 -12.67
CA ILE A 17 -3.96 4.47 -12.27
C ILE A 17 -2.57 4.69 -12.87
N ALA A 18 -1.68 3.72 -12.81
CA ALA A 18 -0.32 3.83 -13.34
C ALA A 18 -0.30 4.12 -14.85
N ARG A 19 -1.17 3.47 -15.64
CA ARG A 19 -1.31 3.76 -17.06
C ARG A 19 -1.68 5.23 -17.29
N ARG A 20 -2.73 5.72 -16.63
CA ARG A 20 -3.20 7.10 -16.76
C ARG A 20 -2.18 8.11 -16.20
N PHE A 21 -1.43 7.73 -15.17
CA PHE A 21 -0.35 8.54 -14.62
C PHE A 21 0.76 8.77 -15.64
N VAL A 22 1.27 7.74 -16.33
CA VAL A 22 2.33 7.89 -17.33
C VAL A 22 1.85 8.61 -18.59
N GLU A 23 0.56 8.44 -18.97
CA GLU A 23 -0.07 9.20 -20.05
C GLU A 23 -0.06 10.71 -19.75
N ALA A 24 -0.38 11.08 -18.49
CA ALA A 24 -0.44 12.50 -18.07
C ALA A 24 0.93 13.07 -17.70
N ARG A 25 1.91 12.24 -17.33
CA ARG A 25 3.27 12.64 -16.94
C ARG A 25 4.32 11.92 -17.80
N PRO A 26 4.48 12.26 -19.10
CA PRO A 26 5.28 11.49 -20.06
C PRO A 26 6.79 11.42 -19.76
N ARG A 27 7.28 12.22 -18.80
CA ARG A 27 8.67 12.12 -18.31
C ARG A 27 8.84 11.07 -17.21
N TRP A 28 7.75 10.42 -16.78
CA TRP A 28 7.75 9.39 -15.75
C TRP A 28 7.42 8.03 -16.34
N GLY A 29 8.09 7.00 -15.83
CA GLY A 29 7.67 5.61 -15.95
C GLY A 29 6.95 5.16 -14.69
N ALA A 30 6.26 4.03 -14.77
CA ALA A 30 5.63 3.38 -13.63
C ALA A 30 6.16 1.95 -13.46
N ILE A 31 6.56 1.60 -12.25
CA ILE A 31 6.95 0.26 -11.85
C ILE A 31 5.96 -0.21 -10.81
N LEU A 32 5.21 -1.26 -11.15
CA LEU A 32 4.20 -1.86 -10.28
C LEU A 32 4.86 -3.01 -9.52
N VAL A 33 4.92 -2.90 -8.20
CA VAL A 33 5.65 -3.83 -7.34
C VAL A 33 4.68 -4.78 -6.65
N ASP A 34 4.95 -6.08 -6.71
CA ASP A 34 4.43 -7.02 -5.72
C ASP A 34 5.37 -6.96 -4.51
N LEU A 35 4.87 -6.49 -3.37
CA LEU A 35 5.63 -6.49 -2.12
C LEU A 35 5.88 -7.92 -1.65
N ARG A 36 6.87 -8.11 -0.76
CA ARG A 36 7.21 -9.43 -0.22
C ARG A 36 5.97 -10.19 0.24
N GLU A 37 5.96 -11.49 -0.07
CA GLU A 37 4.89 -12.45 0.23
C GLU A 37 3.54 -12.13 -0.44
N HIS A 38 3.57 -11.30 -1.51
CA HIS A 38 2.40 -11.01 -2.33
C HIS A 38 2.71 -11.24 -3.82
N GLY A 39 1.65 -11.44 -4.61
CA GLY A 39 1.74 -11.54 -6.05
C GLY A 39 2.80 -12.56 -6.49
N ASP A 40 3.79 -12.15 -7.27
CA ASP A 40 4.90 -13.03 -7.73
C ASP A 40 6.12 -13.02 -6.78
N SER A 41 6.08 -12.26 -5.68
CA SER A 41 7.16 -12.15 -4.68
C SER A 41 6.92 -13.03 -3.45
N LEU A 42 6.55 -14.31 -3.67
CA LEU A 42 6.28 -15.29 -2.62
C LEU A 42 7.55 -16.07 -2.23
N GLY A 43 7.58 -16.57 -0.98
CA GLY A 43 8.61 -17.48 -0.48
C GLY A 43 9.94 -16.79 -0.17
N LEU A 44 9.92 -15.51 0.11
CA LEU A 44 11.09 -14.77 0.56
C LEU A 44 11.45 -15.13 2.00
N SER A 45 12.73 -15.09 2.32
CA SER A 45 13.20 -15.33 3.69
C SER A 45 12.81 -14.19 4.62
N GLY A 46 12.51 -14.53 5.90
CA GLY A 46 12.28 -13.54 6.95
C GLY A 46 13.52 -12.67 7.25
N PRO A 47 13.35 -11.63 8.04
CA PRO A 47 12.15 -11.28 8.78
C PRO A 47 11.05 -10.69 7.88
N HIS A 48 9.78 -10.92 8.22
CA HIS A 48 8.63 -10.35 7.51
C HIS A 48 8.16 -9.08 8.21
N THR A 49 8.78 -7.97 7.84
CA THR A 49 8.58 -6.65 8.48
C THR A 49 8.44 -5.54 7.43
N VAL A 50 7.90 -4.38 7.82
CA VAL A 50 7.88 -3.16 6.99
C VAL A 50 9.29 -2.77 6.57
N ARG A 51 10.25 -2.90 7.49
CA ARG A 51 11.66 -2.60 7.23
C ARG A 51 12.28 -3.55 6.21
N ALA A 52 11.97 -4.84 6.29
CA ALA A 52 12.43 -5.81 5.29
C ALA A 52 11.81 -5.54 3.91
N ALA A 53 10.51 -5.17 3.86
CA ALA A 53 9.88 -4.77 2.60
C ALA A 53 10.50 -3.50 1.99
N ALA A 54 10.95 -2.56 2.82
CA ALA A 54 11.70 -1.39 2.37
C ALA A 54 13.11 -1.75 1.86
N ALA A 55 13.78 -2.71 2.49
CA ALA A 55 15.07 -3.21 2.04
C ALA A 55 14.96 -3.90 0.67
N ASP A 56 13.89 -4.67 0.41
CA ASP A 56 13.62 -5.25 -0.92
C ASP A 56 13.52 -4.17 -2.01
N LEU A 57 12.96 -2.99 -1.71
CA LEU A 57 12.92 -1.88 -2.67
C LEU A 57 14.32 -1.34 -2.98
N THR A 58 15.23 -1.35 -2.01
CA THR A 58 16.61 -0.94 -2.22
C THR A 58 17.35 -1.94 -3.13
N GLU A 59 17.11 -3.23 -2.94
CA GLU A 59 17.66 -4.28 -3.81
C GLU A 59 17.07 -4.19 -5.22
N LEU A 60 15.74 -4.00 -5.33
CA LEU A 60 15.06 -3.79 -6.60
C LEU A 60 15.68 -2.62 -7.35
N GLU A 61 15.84 -1.47 -6.67
CA GLU A 61 16.45 -0.28 -7.28
C GLU A 61 17.86 -0.56 -7.79
N GLY A 62 18.69 -1.26 -7.00
CA GLY A 62 20.04 -1.64 -7.42
C GLY A 62 20.07 -2.55 -8.65
N SER A 63 18.99 -3.28 -8.93
CA SER A 63 18.83 -4.15 -10.09
C SER A 63 18.32 -3.42 -11.35
N LEU A 64 17.82 -2.20 -11.20
CA LEU A 64 17.23 -1.42 -12.29
C LEU A 64 18.27 -0.52 -12.94
N ALA A 65 18.26 -0.44 -14.28
CA ALA A 65 19.08 0.51 -15.03
C ALA A 65 18.46 1.92 -15.10
N LEU A 66 17.41 2.18 -14.35
CA LEU A 66 16.63 3.42 -14.37
C LEU A 66 16.60 4.06 -12.99
N PRO A 67 16.74 5.38 -12.89
CA PRO A 67 16.62 6.07 -11.61
C PRO A 67 15.17 6.02 -11.09
N ILE A 68 15.01 5.79 -9.80
CA ILE A 68 13.72 5.88 -9.13
C ILE A 68 13.57 7.28 -8.55
N GLY A 69 12.73 8.10 -9.19
CA GLY A 69 12.45 9.48 -8.74
C GLY A 69 11.33 9.59 -7.72
N GLY A 70 10.48 8.56 -7.56
CA GLY A 70 9.37 8.64 -6.62
C GLY A 70 8.78 7.28 -6.25
N ALA A 71 8.02 7.26 -5.14
CA ALA A 71 7.29 6.10 -4.68
C ALA A 71 5.90 6.49 -4.16
N LEU A 72 4.93 5.62 -4.41
CA LEU A 72 3.56 5.73 -3.94
C LEU A 72 3.17 4.41 -3.28
N GLY A 73 2.60 4.47 -2.07
CA GLY A 73 2.14 3.29 -1.37
C GLY A 73 0.77 3.47 -0.72
N HIS A 74 -0.08 2.44 -0.83
CA HIS A 74 -1.36 2.38 -0.16
C HIS A 74 -1.25 1.55 1.12
N SER A 75 -1.83 2.03 2.22
CA SER A 75 -1.91 1.28 3.48
C SER A 75 -0.56 0.72 3.91
N PHE A 76 -0.38 -0.61 3.97
CA PHE A 76 0.90 -1.27 4.24
C PHE A 76 2.03 -0.71 3.34
N GLY A 77 1.77 -0.61 2.02
CA GLY A 77 2.74 -0.02 1.08
C GLY A 77 3.11 1.42 1.40
N GLY A 78 2.23 2.20 2.03
CA GLY A 78 2.53 3.56 2.47
C GLY A 78 3.55 3.60 3.61
N LYS A 79 3.45 2.71 4.61
CA LYS A 79 4.50 2.57 5.64
C LYS A 79 5.81 2.05 5.06
N VAL A 80 5.75 1.17 4.05
CA VAL A 80 6.96 0.73 3.33
C VAL A 80 7.63 1.91 2.63
N VAL A 81 6.87 2.84 2.01
CA VAL A 81 7.43 4.08 1.43
C VAL A 81 8.11 4.92 2.52
N LEU A 82 7.46 5.14 3.67
CA LEU A 82 8.05 5.91 4.76
C LEU A 82 9.33 5.26 5.31
N GLU A 83 9.32 3.94 5.52
CA GLU A 83 10.50 3.22 5.98
C GLU A 83 11.65 3.25 4.96
N TRP A 84 11.31 3.19 3.66
CA TRP A 84 12.29 3.33 2.61
C TRP A 84 12.90 4.73 2.55
N LEU A 85 12.09 5.79 2.77
CA LEU A 85 12.59 7.16 2.93
C LEU A 85 13.53 7.31 4.12
N ARG A 86 13.23 6.64 5.25
CA ARG A 86 14.12 6.65 6.44
C ARG A 86 15.50 6.11 6.13
N SER A 87 15.59 5.04 5.35
CA SER A 87 16.84 4.38 5.00
C SER A 87 17.58 5.04 3.85
N ARG A 88 16.87 5.83 3.03
CA ARG A 88 17.39 6.38 1.78
C ARG A 88 17.70 7.87 1.91
N GLN A 89 18.97 8.22 1.93
CA GLN A 89 19.42 9.61 1.96
C GLN A 89 19.29 10.26 0.56
N GLY A 90 18.21 11.03 0.35
CA GLY A 90 18.24 12.15 -0.59
C GLY A 90 18.09 11.90 -2.08
N GLN A 91 17.40 10.83 -2.54
CA GLN A 91 17.27 10.58 -3.99
C GLN A 91 15.82 10.53 -4.53
N LEU A 92 14.81 10.46 -3.68
CA LEU A 92 13.42 10.60 -4.14
C LEU A 92 13.04 12.08 -4.22
N THR A 93 12.44 12.46 -5.34
CA THR A 93 11.89 13.81 -5.50
C THR A 93 10.46 13.90 -4.98
N GLU A 94 9.72 12.77 -4.99
CA GLU A 94 8.35 12.74 -4.49
C GLU A 94 7.98 11.39 -3.87
N ALA A 95 7.28 11.44 -2.75
CA ALA A 95 6.72 10.29 -2.05
C ALA A 95 5.23 10.53 -1.78
N TRP A 96 4.45 9.45 -1.84
CA TRP A 96 3.01 9.47 -1.64
C TRP A 96 2.60 8.37 -0.68
N THR A 97 1.85 8.70 0.35
CA THR A 97 1.14 7.71 1.17
C THR A 97 -0.35 7.82 0.95
N ILE A 98 -0.99 6.71 0.57
CA ILE A 98 -2.43 6.68 0.28
C ILE A 98 -3.10 5.92 1.42
N ASP A 99 -3.82 6.65 2.24
CA ASP A 99 -4.54 6.18 3.43
C ASP A 99 -3.69 5.25 4.32
N SER A 100 -2.52 5.76 4.71
CA SER A 100 -1.53 5.08 5.55
C SER A 100 -1.03 6.03 6.63
N SER A 101 -1.50 5.85 7.87
CA SER A 101 -1.09 6.67 9.01
C SER A 101 0.36 6.41 9.42
N PRO A 102 1.14 7.44 9.77
CA PRO A 102 2.47 7.28 10.37
C PRO A 102 2.45 6.61 11.75
N SER A 103 1.32 6.70 12.46
CA SER A 103 1.17 6.16 13.83
C SER A 103 1.14 4.64 13.87
N PRO A 104 1.60 4.03 14.97
CA PRO A 104 1.22 2.67 15.32
C PRO A 104 -0.30 2.55 15.46
N ILE A 105 -0.88 1.45 14.99
CA ILE A 105 -2.35 1.24 15.04
C ILE A 105 -2.79 0.76 16.43
N GLY A 106 -1.89 0.25 17.26
CA GLY A 106 -2.17 -0.22 18.61
C GLY A 106 -3.03 -1.49 18.67
N ALA A 107 -3.64 -1.74 19.82
CA ALA A 107 -4.34 -2.98 20.15
C ALA A 107 -5.73 -3.18 19.49
N THR A 108 -6.22 -2.26 18.67
CA THR A 108 -7.51 -2.38 17.94
C THR A 108 -7.46 -3.38 16.78
N ARG A 109 -6.40 -4.11 16.68
CA ARG A 109 -5.95 -5.01 15.63
C ARG A 109 -6.88 -6.21 15.39
N ASP A 110 -7.37 -6.85 16.45
CA ASP A 110 -8.19 -8.06 16.33
C ASP A 110 -9.62 -7.81 15.82
N THR A 111 -10.08 -6.56 15.84
CA THR A 111 -11.40 -6.15 15.38
C THR A 111 -11.39 -5.49 14.01
N SER A 112 -10.21 -5.34 13.38
CA SER A 112 -10.10 -4.71 12.07
C SER A 112 -10.71 -5.58 10.97
N ALA A 113 -11.23 -4.92 9.91
CA ALA A 113 -11.73 -5.62 8.72
C ALA A 113 -10.68 -6.56 8.09
N THR A 114 -9.40 -6.19 8.16
CA THR A 114 -8.29 -7.03 7.68
C THR A 114 -8.14 -8.30 8.51
N ALA A 115 -8.25 -8.21 9.84
CA ALA A 115 -8.18 -9.38 10.72
C ALA A 115 -9.37 -10.32 10.48
N GLU A 116 -10.55 -9.78 10.20
CA GLU A 116 -11.73 -10.57 9.85
C GLU A 116 -11.53 -11.32 8.51
N VAL A 117 -11.00 -10.65 7.51
CA VAL A 117 -10.66 -11.28 6.21
C VAL A 117 -9.69 -12.44 6.42
N ILE A 118 -8.64 -12.26 7.23
CA ILE A 118 -7.65 -13.33 7.49
C ILE A 118 -8.29 -14.51 8.21
N ARG A 119 -9.10 -14.26 9.25
CA ARG A 119 -9.83 -15.34 9.93
C ARG A 119 -10.75 -16.12 8.98
N THR A 120 -11.40 -15.41 8.07
CA THR A 120 -12.23 -16.04 7.03
C THR A 120 -11.39 -16.93 6.13
N LEU A 121 -10.26 -16.42 5.62
CA LEU A 121 -9.36 -17.20 4.75
C LEU A 121 -8.80 -18.44 5.45
N GLU A 122 -8.48 -18.37 6.75
CA GLU A 122 -7.97 -19.50 7.54
C GLU A 122 -9.03 -20.57 7.79
N ALA A 123 -10.30 -20.18 7.90
CA ALA A 123 -11.41 -21.10 8.11
C ALA A 123 -11.84 -21.80 6.81
N LEU A 124 -11.45 -21.32 5.65
CA LEU A 124 -11.81 -21.85 4.34
C LEU A 124 -10.81 -22.90 3.83
N PRO A 125 -11.21 -23.77 2.88
CA PRO A 125 -10.31 -24.71 2.24
C PRO A 125 -9.13 -24.02 1.56
N ARG A 126 -8.01 -24.72 1.46
CA ARG A 126 -6.82 -24.19 0.77
C ARG A 126 -6.89 -24.33 -0.75
N HIS A 127 -7.70 -25.27 -1.26
CA HIS A 127 -7.80 -25.59 -2.68
C HIS A 127 -9.22 -25.38 -3.19
N TRP A 128 -9.34 -24.87 -4.40
CA TRP A 128 -10.59 -24.47 -5.05
C TRP A 128 -10.63 -24.97 -6.48
N ALA A 129 -11.78 -25.46 -6.91
CA ALA A 129 -11.98 -25.86 -8.30
C ALA A 129 -11.83 -24.68 -9.28
N SER A 130 -12.23 -23.47 -8.85
CA SER A 130 -12.15 -22.25 -9.67
C SER A 130 -12.10 -20.99 -8.81
N GLY A 131 -11.85 -19.83 -9.45
CA GLY A 131 -11.94 -18.53 -8.80
C GLY A 131 -13.36 -18.20 -8.36
N GLU A 132 -14.35 -18.59 -9.13
CA GLU A 132 -15.77 -18.40 -8.80
C GLU A 132 -16.16 -19.19 -7.54
N ALA A 133 -15.65 -20.42 -7.39
CA ALA A 133 -15.88 -21.22 -6.19
C ALA A 133 -15.28 -20.57 -4.94
N PHE A 134 -14.07 -19.99 -5.04
CA PHE A 134 -13.47 -19.21 -3.96
C PHE A 134 -14.31 -17.98 -3.60
N ILE A 135 -14.71 -17.18 -4.62
CA ILE A 135 -15.52 -15.98 -4.41
C ILE A 135 -16.86 -16.34 -3.73
N ALA A 136 -17.52 -17.39 -4.19
CA ALA A 136 -18.79 -17.84 -3.61
C ALA A 136 -18.61 -18.21 -2.13
N ALA A 137 -17.58 -18.97 -1.78
CA ALA A 137 -17.32 -19.36 -0.40
C ALA A 137 -16.95 -18.17 0.51
N MET A 138 -16.16 -17.19 0.00
CA MET A 138 -15.88 -15.96 0.74
C MET A 138 -17.15 -15.16 1.03
N VAL A 139 -18.06 -15.06 0.05
CA VAL A 139 -19.35 -14.37 0.21
C VAL A 139 -20.26 -15.14 1.19
N GLU A 140 -20.31 -16.46 1.10
CA GLU A 140 -21.06 -17.30 2.04
C GLU A 140 -20.53 -17.18 3.47
N ALA A 141 -19.22 -17.00 3.63
CA ALA A 141 -18.57 -16.72 4.92
C ALA A 141 -18.76 -15.26 5.41
N GLY A 142 -19.57 -14.45 4.71
CA GLY A 142 -19.94 -13.09 5.14
C GLY A 142 -19.09 -11.97 4.56
N GLN A 143 -18.12 -12.27 3.69
CA GLN A 143 -17.29 -11.21 3.10
C GLN A 143 -18.04 -10.47 1.98
N PRO A 144 -17.89 -9.13 1.86
CA PRO A 144 -18.45 -8.39 0.75
C PRO A 144 -17.98 -8.93 -0.61
N PRO A 145 -18.86 -9.01 -1.64
CA PRO A 145 -18.50 -9.52 -2.97
C PRO A 145 -17.26 -8.82 -3.58
N ALA A 146 -17.12 -7.50 -3.37
CA ALA A 146 -15.97 -6.75 -3.87
C ALA A 146 -14.65 -7.19 -3.21
N ILE A 147 -14.68 -7.51 -1.90
CA ILE A 147 -13.53 -8.04 -1.16
C ILE A 147 -13.18 -9.45 -1.66
N ALA A 148 -14.19 -10.31 -1.83
CA ALA A 148 -13.99 -11.67 -2.34
C ALA A 148 -13.37 -11.67 -3.74
N GLN A 149 -13.86 -10.80 -4.64
CA GLN A 149 -13.29 -10.63 -5.99
C GLN A 149 -11.86 -10.08 -5.95
N TRP A 150 -11.59 -9.11 -5.09
CA TRP A 150 -10.25 -8.56 -4.92
C TRP A 150 -9.28 -9.61 -4.39
N LEU A 151 -9.65 -10.39 -3.39
CA LEU A 151 -8.82 -11.47 -2.84
C LEU A 151 -8.57 -12.60 -3.84
N ALA A 152 -9.53 -12.87 -4.73
CA ALA A 152 -9.37 -13.86 -5.79
C ALA A 152 -8.21 -13.55 -6.75
N MET A 153 -7.72 -12.31 -6.80
CA MET A 153 -6.52 -11.94 -7.55
C MET A 153 -5.24 -12.61 -7.00
N ASN A 154 -5.27 -13.08 -5.76
CA ASN A 154 -4.18 -13.82 -5.12
C ASN A 154 -4.22 -15.33 -5.42
N LEU A 155 -5.24 -15.82 -6.12
CA LEU A 155 -5.34 -17.23 -6.44
C LEU A 155 -4.32 -17.63 -7.51
N ARG A 156 -3.60 -18.70 -7.25
CA ARG A 156 -2.63 -19.31 -8.16
C ARG A 156 -3.15 -20.65 -8.65
N ARG A 157 -2.81 -21.00 -9.88
CA ARG A 157 -3.12 -22.30 -10.43
C ARG A 157 -2.07 -23.31 -9.95
N THR A 158 -2.52 -24.45 -9.44
CA THR A 158 -1.65 -25.59 -9.13
C THR A 158 -1.41 -26.43 -10.39
N ASP A 159 -0.43 -27.33 -10.34
CA ASP A 159 -0.16 -28.27 -11.44
C ASP A 159 -1.35 -29.19 -11.71
N GLY A 160 -2.15 -29.50 -10.68
CA GLY A 160 -3.40 -30.26 -10.78
C GLY A 160 -4.59 -29.50 -11.39
N GLY A 161 -4.40 -28.20 -11.72
CA GLY A 161 -5.42 -27.35 -12.33
C GLY A 161 -6.34 -26.64 -11.35
N GLU A 162 -6.30 -26.98 -10.08
CA GLU A 162 -7.01 -26.28 -9.01
C GLU A 162 -6.44 -24.88 -8.74
N ARG A 163 -7.14 -24.10 -7.93
CA ARG A 163 -6.67 -22.81 -7.41
C ARG A 163 -6.27 -22.95 -5.96
N THR A 164 -5.22 -22.25 -5.56
CA THR A 164 -4.82 -22.08 -4.15
C THR A 164 -4.59 -20.61 -3.86
N PHE A 165 -4.85 -20.19 -2.61
CA PHE A 165 -4.50 -18.85 -2.18
C PHE A 165 -2.97 -18.77 -2.05
N GLY A 166 -2.34 -17.83 -2.76
CA GLY A 166 -0.88 -17.76 -2.90
C GLY A 166 -0.15 -17.33 -1.63
N PRO A 167 -0.55 -16.22 -0.97
CA PRO A 167 0.12 -15.74 0.22
C PRO A 167 0.04 -16.73 1.39
N ASP A 168 1.13 -16.89 2.13
CA ASP A 168 1.13 -17.59 3.42
C ASP A 168 0.49 -16.70 4.48
N LEU A 169 -0.63 -17.15 5.06
CA LEU A 169 -1.40 -16.36 6.04
C LEU A 169 -0.64 -16.16 7.36
N GLY A 170 0.26 -17.06 7.73
CA GLY A 170 1.13 -16.90 8.89
C GLY A 170 2.10 -15.73 8.66
N VAL A 171 2.73 -15.72 7.50
CA VAL A 171 3.64 -14.63 7.10
C VAL A 171 2.88 -13.29 6.93
N ILE A 172 1.68 -13.32 6.37
CA ILE A 172 0.83 -12.10 6.29
C ILE A 172 0.52 -11.56 7.69
N ARG A 173 0.31 -12.44 8.69
CA ARG A 173 0.13 -12.00 10.09
C ARG A 173 1.39 -11.31 10.63
N ASP A 174 2.57 -11.88 10.41
CA ASP A 174 3.83 -11.26 10.83
C ASP A 174 3.98 -9.85 10.24
N LEU A 175 3.67 -9.67 8.95
CA LEU A 175 3.69 -8.37 8.27
C LEU A 175 2.70 -7.37 8.88
N ILE A 176 1.49 -7.82 9.20
CA ILE A 176 0.46 -6.98 9.85
C ILE A 176 0.89 -6.63 11.26
N ASP A 177 1.50 -7.56 11.97
CA ASP A 177 1.98 -7.38 13.32
C ASP A 177 3.05 -6.31 13.39
N ASP A 178 4.02 -6.36 12.51
CA ASP A 178 5.06 -5.35 12.40
C ASP A 178 4.47 -4.00 11.93
N TYR A 179 3.61 -4.01 10.90
CA TYR A 179 2.92 -2.81 10.43
C TYR A 179 2.14 -2.09 11.53
N ALA A 180 1.45 -2.85 12.39
CA ALA A 180 0.65 -2.28 13.47
C ALA A 180 1.50 -1.57 14.54
N ASN A 181 2.74 -1.98 14.70
CA ASN A 181 3.68 -1.41 15.66
C ASN A 181 4.61 -0.36 15.05
N ALA A 182 4.67 -0.26 13.71
CA ALA A 182 5.56 0.67 13.03
C ALA A 182 5.17 2.12 13.29
N ASP A 183 6.11 2.91 13.82
CA ASP A 183 6.03 4.35 13.97
C ASP A 183 6.91 5.00 12.90
N SER A 184 6.36 5.97 12.18
CA SER A 184 7.05 6.65 11.08
C SER A 184 6.97 8.19 11.21
N TRP A 185 6.64 8.71 12.39
CA TRP A 185 6.56 10.16 12.59
C TRP A 185 7.90 10.87 12.41
N ASP A 186 9.00 10.23 12.82
CA ASP A 186 10.35 10.72 12.62
C ASP A 186 10.69 11.01 11.16
N VAL A 187 10.15 10.23 10.22
CA VAL A 187 10.34 10.43 8.77
C VAL A 187 9.66 11.72 8.29
N LEU A 188 8.46 11.99 8.80
CA LEU A 188 7.74 13.22 8.46
C LEU A 188 8.43 14.45 9.10
N GLU A 189 8.95 14.31 10.32
CA GLU A 189 9.64 15.39 11.05
C GLU A 189 11.00 15.71 10.47
N ALA A 190 11.67 14.71 9.85
CA ALA A 190 12.98 14.84 9.24
C ALA A 190 12.95 14.40 7.75
N LEU A 191 11.97 14.91 6.98
CA LEU A 191 11.84 14.58 5.57
C LEU A 191 13.15 14.92 4.82
N PRO A 192 13.67 13.99 3.98
CA PRO A 192 14.90 14.24 3.22
C PRO A 192 14.83 15.51 2.36
N GLU A 193 15.91 16.25 2.30
CA GLU A 193 16.01 17.46 1.47
C GLU A 193 15.73 17.15 0.01
N GLY A 194 14.94 18.02 -0.65
CA GLY A 194 14.54 17.86 -2.04
C GLY A 194 13.44 16.81 -2.29
N CYS A 195 12.95 16.12 -1.25
CA CYS A 195 11.81 15.25 -1.34
C CYS A 195 10.53 15.96 -0.93
N THR A 196 9.44 15.74 -1.66
CA THR A 196 8.09 16.10 -1.22
C THR A 196 7.34 14.86 -0.74
N LEU A 197 6.52 15.01 0.30
CA LEU A 197 5.65 13.96 0.82
C LEU A 197 4.20 14.41 0.77
N ASP A 198 3.38 13.68 0.03
CA ASP A 198 1.95 13.89 -0.08
C ASP A 198 1.20 12.78 0.68
N LEU A 199 0.43 13.15 1.68
CA LEU A 199 -0.43 12.22 2.42
C LEU A 199 -1.86 12.38 1.90
N VAL A 200 -2.39 11.33 1.28
CA VAL A 200 -3.78 11.28 0.82
C VAL A 200 -4.60 10.49 1.83
N ILE A 201 -5.63 11.09 2.37
CA ILE A 201 -6.48 10.54 3.43
C ILE A 201 -7.89 10.33 2.90
N GLY A 202 -8.45 9.15 3.09
CA GLY A 202 -9.86 8.88 2.84
C GLY A 202 -10.73 9.54 3.92
N GLY A 203 -11.70 10.36 3.51
CA GLY A 203 -12.57 11.10 4.45
C GLY A 203 -13.43 10.18 5.32
N ARG A 204 -13.77 8.99 4.80
CA ARG A 204 -14.55 7.97 5.49
C ARG A 204 -13.69 6.85 6.10
N SER A 205 -12.37 6.96 5.98
CA SER A 205 -11.43 5.99 6.54
C SER A 205 -11.14 6.28 8.02
N GLU A 206 -10.98 5.21 8.79
CA GLU A 206 -10.61 5.26 10.20
C GLU A 206 -9.10 5.03 10.43
N VAL A 207 -8.31 4.90 9.35
CA VAL A 207 -6.86 4.64 9.43
C VAL A 207 -6.12 5.80 10.09
N PHE A 208 -6.56 7.03 9.83
CA PHE A 208 -6.06 8.21 10.53
C PHE A 208 -6.98 8.57 11.69
N SER A 209 -6.49 8.51 12.92
CA SER A 209 -7.20 9.07 14.07
C SER A 209 -7.34 10.59 13.95
N ALA A 210 -8.21 11.18 14.76
CA ALA A 210 -8.35 12.65 14.83
C ALA A 210 -7.02 13.33 15.20
N SER A 211 -6.28 12.75 16.13
CA SER A 211 -4.95 13.26 16.55
C SER A 211 -3.92 13.14 15.44
N ASP A 212 -3.95 12.06 14.64
CA ASP A 212 -3.06 11.92 13.48
C ASP A 212 -3.36 12.97 12.42
N ARG A 213 -4.64 13.21 12.11
CA ARG A 213 -5.07 14.24 11.16
C ARG A 213 -4.61 15.62 11.58
N GLU A 214 -4.75 15.94 12.88
CA GLU A 214 -4.28 17.20 13.43
C GLU A 214 -2.75 17.32 13.32
N ARG A 215 -1.99 16.28 13.71
CA ARG A 215 -0.53 16.28 13.70
C ARG A 215 0.04 16.42 12.29
N VAL A 216 -0.49 15.69 11.30
CA VAL A 216 -0.02 15.83 9.90
C VAL A 216 -0.36 17.22 9.35
N GLY A 217 -1.52 17.81 9.71
CA GLY A 217 -1.89 19.18 9.36
C GLY A 217 -0.91 20.20 9.95
N GLN A 218 -0.53 20.04 11.21
CA GLN A 218 0.48 20.91 11.86
C GLN A 218 1.85 20.79 11.20
N LEU A 219 2.26 19.59 10.79
CA LEU A 219 3.52 19.38 10.08
C LEU A 219 3.49 20.02 8.68
N ALA A 220 2.40 19.85 7.92
CA ALA A 220 2.24 20.49 6.62
C ALA A 220 2.27 22.03 6.69
N ASN A 221 1.74 22.60 7.76
CA ASN A 221 1.81 24.06 8.00
C ASN A 221 3.24 24.57 8.31
N ARG A 222 4.14 23.70 8.78
CA ARG A 222 5.52 24.04 9.14
C ARG A 222 6.54 23.66 8.07
N ASN A 223 6.19 22.71 7.22
CA ASN A 223 7.06 22.18 6.18
C ASN A 223 6.35 22.17 4.84
N SER A 224 6.69 23.09 3.95
CA SER A 224 6.10 23.22 2.60
C SER A 224 6.31 22.00 1.70
N ASN A 225 7.22 21.08 2.07
CA ASN A 225 7.45 19.83 1.36
C ASN A 225 6.46 18.73 1.76
N ILE A 226 5.61 18.97 2.78
CA ILE A 226 4.56 18.05 3.21
C ILE A 226 3.20 18.62 2.80
N SER A 227 2.41 17.81 2.10
CA SER A 227 1.04 18.16 1.71
C SER A 227 0.05 17.11 2.23
N VAL A 228 -1.11 17.56 2.69
CA VAL A 228 -2.19 16.68 3.15
C VAL A 228 -3.40 16.89 2.26
N HIS A 229 -3.91 15.81 1.69
CA HIS A 229 -5.06 15.80 0.78
C HIS A 229 -6.17 14.95 1.37
N LEU A 230 -7.31 15.54 1.66
CA LEU A 230 -8.51 14.82 2.10
C LEU A 230 -9.43 14.57 0.92
N ILE A 231 -9.75 13.29 0.65
CA ILE A 231 -10.76 12.90 -0.32
C ILE A 231 -12.02 12.47 0.43
N GLU A 232 -12.92 13.41 0.65
CA GLU A 232 -14.10 13.30 1.53
C GLU A 232 -14.94 12.02 1.30
N ARG A 233 -15.12 11.61 0.05
CA ARG A 233 -16.00 10.49 -0.30
C ARG A 233 -15.31 9.13 -0.34
N ALA A 234 -13.99 9.09 -0.17
CA ALA A 234 -13.23 7.86 -0.18
C ALA A 234 -13.18 7.20 1.20
N GLY A 235 -13.27 5.88 1.24
CA GLY A 235 -12.90 5.05 2.37
C GLY A 235 -11.41 4.68 2.32
N HIS A 236 -11.07 3.54 2.92
CA HIS A 236 -9.68 3.04 2.94
C HIS A 236 -9.11 2.76 1.55
N TRP A 237 -9.91 2.28 0.62
CA TRP A 237 -9.47 2.00 -0.75
C TRP A 237 -9.62 3.22 -1.67
N VAL A 238 -8.92 4.30 -1.37
CA VAL A 238 -8.96 5.56 -2.11
C VAL A 238 -8.78 5.36 -3.62
N HIS A 239 -7.89 4.46 -4.03
CA HIS A 239 -7.60 4.12 -5.42
C HIS A 239 -8.76 3.38 -6.15
N VAL A 240 -9.73 2.88 -5.40
CA VAL A 240 -10.96 2.27 -5.91
C VAL A 240 -12.13 3.25 -5.80
N ASP A 241 -12.31 3.85 -4.63
CA ASP A 241 -13.45 4.70 -4.31
C ASP A 241 -13.42 6.03 -5.06
N ALA A 242 -12.20 6.56 -5.32
CA ALA A 242 -11.97 7.88 -5.87
C ALA A 242 -10.76 7.95 -6.82
N ALA A 243 -10.66 6.97 -7.73
CA ALA A 243 -9.53 6.84 -8.65
C ALA A 243 -9.24 8.11 -9.46
N ASP A 244 -10.27 8.82 -9.92
CA ASP A 244 -10.11 10.05 -10.70
C ASP A 244 -9.59 11.20 -9.83
N ALA A 245 -10.08 11.35 -8.60
CA ALA A 245 -9.59 12.36 -7.67
C ALA A 245 -8.12 12.09 -7.26
N LEU A 246 -7.78 10.85 -6.98
CA LEU A 246 -6.41 10.46 -6.70
C LEU A 246 -5.50 10.75 -7.90
N LEU A 247 -5.92 10.39 -9.11
CA LEU A 247 -5.14 10.66 -10.31
C LEU A 247 -4.95 12.16 -10.55
N ALA A 248 -5.98 12.98 -10.31
CA ALA A 248 -5.87 14.43 -10.41
C ALA A 248 -4.78 14.99 -9.48
N LEU A 249 -4.69 14.48 -8.24
CA LEU A 249 -3.61 14.86 -7.32
C LEU A 249 -2.24 14.44 -7.85
N LEU A 250 -2.09 13.18 -8.28
CA LEU A 250 -0.83 12.61 -8.78
C LEU A 250 -0.31 13.31 -10.05
N THR A 251 -1.19 13.93 -10.82
CA THR A 251 -0.87 14.56 -12.10
C THR A 251 -0.89 16.08 -12.07
N SER A 252 -1.30 16.68 -10.94
CA SER A 252 -1.29 18.14 -10.77
C SER A 252 0.13 18.69 -10.92
N PRO A 253 0.29 19.82 -11.64
CA PRO A 253 1.58 20.50 -11.71
C PRO A 253 2.05 20.88 -10.31
N ARG A 254 3.26 20.45 -9.93
CA ARG A 254 3.89 20.96 -8.72
C ARG A 254 4.53 22.29 -9.02
N SER A 255 4.25 23.29 -8.19
CA SER A 255 4.98 24.55 -8.27
C SER A 255 6.47 24.27 -8.08
N PRO A 256 7.36 24.83 -8.93
CA PRO A 256 8.79 24.70 -8.72
C PRO A 256 9.11 25.23 -7.32
N GLN A 257 9.76 24.41 -6.51
CA GLN A 257 10.32 24.86 -5.24
C GLN A 257 11.35 25.94 -5.55
N ARG A 258 11.19 27.12 -4.94
CA ARG A 258 12.15 28.23 -5.04
C ARG A 258 13.29 28.03 -4.05
#